data_5449a97164b5c6ac17855b76bef84772
#
_entry.id   5449a97164b5c6ac17855b76bef84772
#
_cell.length_a   1.000
_cell.length_b   1.000
_cell.length_c   1.000
_cell.angle_alpha   90.00
_cell.angle_beta   90.00
_cell.angle_gamma   90.00
#
_symmetry.space_group_name_H-M   'P 1'
#
loop_
_entity.id
_entity.type
_entity.pdbx_description
1 polymer ?
#
loop_
_entity_poly.entity_id
_entity_poly.type
_entity_poly.pdbx_seq_one_letter_code
_entity_poly.pdbx_strand_id
1 'polypeptide(L)'
;MPRPAPPCDLQVQVIPAIDVEKGRSRIVFWPGVATGVGAPTDRPERIAEHFVQLGAPLIHVVDFDGARRGAPVNTDALGAIAARIATPLQLAGGVDTPEAIQLAFAAGATRVVTSLVVADDAETLRACLAAAGDWLAIGLDARPDRLAAFPWHRAAPPTLRDLLSDLAGRGVRRFVLGHATGESEIAEIAGLVRMVDAELLVAGGVGDVEGIRRVRDTGAAGIILGEALLSGAIDYQTAREAAA
;
A
#
# COMPACT_ATOMS: atom_id res chain seq x y z
N MET A 1 10.56 2.44 21.06
CA MET A 1 11.55 1.41 20.74
C MET A 1 12.32 1.87 19.51
N PRO A 2 13.65 1.71 19.40
CA PRO A 2 14.36 2.07 18.20
C PRO A 2 13.91 1.16 17.04
N ARG A 3 13.75 1.76 15.89
CA ARG A 3 13.36 1.17 14.63
C ARG A 3 14.36 0.07 14.24
N PRO A 4 13.94 -1.13 13.80
CA PRO A 4 14.85 -2.00 13.08
C PRO A 4 15.28 -1.27 11.80
N ALA A 5 16.59 -1.24 11.53
CA ALA A 5 17.12 -0.74 10.28
C ALA A 5 16.46 -1.51 9.11
N PRO A 6 16.19 -0.87 7.95
CA PRO A 6 15.72 -1.59 6.79
C PRO A 6 16.72 -2.69 6.47
N PRO A 7 16.24 -3.91 6.11
CA PRO A 7 17.14 -4.97 5.69
C PRO A 7 17.95 -4.49 4.49
N CYS A 8 19.25 -4.69 4.55
CA CYS A 8 20.22 -4.31 3.52
C CYS A 8 20.18 -5.24 2.29
N ASP A 9 19.13 -6.05 2.15
CA ASP A 9 18.90 -6.90 0.98
C ASP A 9 17.97 -6.17 0.02
N LEU A 10 18.46 -5.95 -1.20
CA LEU A 10 17.78 -5.30 -2.33
C LEU A 10 16.57 -6.11 -2.88
N GLN A 11 15.95 -6.96 -2.06
CA GLN A 11 14.76 -7.71 -2.47
C GLN A 11 13.51 -6.85 -2.35
N VAL A 12 12.80 -6.70 -3.48
CA VAL A 12 11.50 -6.04 -3.53
C VAL A 12 10.50 -6.83 -2.69
N GLN A 13 9.89 -6.19 -1.70
CA GLN A 13 8.90 -6.84 -0.83
C GLN A 13 7.61 -7.09 -1.60
N VAL A 14 7.13 -8.35 -1.64
CA VAL A 14 5.79 -8.68 -2.12
C VAL A 14 4.81 -8.54 -0.95
N ILE A 15 3.90 -7.57 -1.05
CA ILE A 15 2.96 -7.19 -0.01
C ILE A 15 1.55 -7.58 -0.45
N PRO A 16 0.92 -8.60 0.15
CA PRO A 16 -0.47 -8.93 -0.15
C PRO A 16 -1.42 -7.81 0.28
N ALA A 17 -2.42 -7.50 -0.59
CA ALA A 17 -3.46 -6.54 -0.29
C ALA A 17 -4.82 -7.21 -0.16
N ILE A 18 -5.59 -6.78 0.84
CA ILE A 18 -6.95 -7.23 1.13
C ILE A 18 -7.87 -6.02 1.08
N ASP A 19 -8.71 -5.96 0.07
CA ASP A 19 -9.74 -4.94 -0.08
C ASP A 19 -10.94 -5.30 0.79
N VAL A 20 -11.26 -4.47 1.78
CA VAL A 20 -12.36 -4.71 2.73
C VAL A 20 -13.53 -3.78 2.44
N GLU A 21 -14.71 -4.35 2.32
CA GLU A 21 -15.99 -3.68 2.19
C GLU A 21 -17.03 -4.38 3.07
N LYS A 22 -17.75 -3.63 3.90
CA LYS A 22 -18.77 -4.15 4.83
C LYS A 22 -18.22 -5.28 5.73
N GLY A 23 -17.00 -5.15 6.20
CA GLY A 23 -16.32 -6.12 7.06
C GLY A 23 -15.84 -7.40 6.38
N ARG A 24 -15.90 -7.49 5.06
CA ARG A 24 -15.53 -8.65 4.25
C ARG A 24 -14.52 -8.30 3.18
N SER A 25 -13.73 -9.27 2.74
CA SER A 25 -12.91 -9.13 1.54
C SER A 25 -13.81 -9.01 0.31
N ARG A 26 -13.51 -8.06 -0.57
CA ARG A 26 -14.23 -7.89 -1.84
C ARG A 26 -14.02 -9.05 -2.81
N ILE A 27 -12.94 -9.78 -2.65
CA ILE A 27 -12.63 -10.96 -3.44
C ILE A 27 -12.70 -12.17 -2.52
N VAL A 28 -13.47 -13.17 -2.92
CA VAL A 28 -13.47 -14.47 -2.25
C VAL A 28 -12.15 -15.17 -2.58
N PHE A 29 -11.35 -15.39 -1.55
CA PHE A 29 -10.05 -16.04 -1.67
C PHE A 29 -10.17 -17.55 -1.49
N TRP A 30 -9.54 -18.31 -2.36
CA TRP A 30 -9.45 -19.75 -2.26
C TRP A 30 -7.98 -20.19 -2.26
N PRO A 31 -7.41 -20.57 -1.11
CA PRO A 31 -5.99 -20.96 -1.02
C PRO A 31 -5.58 -22.10 -1.96
N GLY A 32 -6.53 -22.94 -2.29
CA GLY A 32 -6.32 -24.14 -3.10
C GLY A 32 -6.88 -24.06 -4.52
N VAL A 33 -7.01 -22.89 -5.12
CA VAL A 33 -7.51 -22.76 -6.49
C VAL A 33 -6.78 -23.71 -7.46
N ALA A 34 -5.45 -23.83 -7.34
CA ALA A 34 -4.65 -24.68 -8.19
C ALA A 34 -4.61 -26.15 -7.74
N THR A 35 -4.84 -26.45 -6.45
CA THR A 35 -4.66 -27.78 -5.87
C THR A 35 -5.97 -28.43 -5.41
N GLY A 36 -7.06 -27.68 -5.38
CA GLY A 36 -8.35 -28.14 -4.84
C GLY A 36 -8.40 -28.31 -3.31
N VAL A 37 -7.35 -27.86 -2.61
CA VAL A 37 -7.23 -27.99 -1.14
C VAL A 37 -7.61 -26.68 -0.47
N GLY A 38 -8.39 -26.77 0.64
CA GLY A 38 -8.87 -25.62 1.39
C GLY A 38 -10.28 -25.17 0.97
N ALA A 39 -10.89 -24.33 1.80
CA ALA A 39 -12.21 -23.77 1.54
C ALA A 39 -12.09 -22.29 1.13
N PRO A 40 -12.94 -21.83 0.20
CA PRO A 40 -12.99 -20.41 -0.14
C PRO A 40 -13.40 -19.56 1.08
N THR A 41 -12.87 -18.37 1.19
CA THR A 41 -13.16 -17.45 2.31
C THR A 41 -13.18 -15.99 1.83
N ASP A 42 -14.09 -15.21 2.40
CA ASP A 42 -14.14 -13.76 2.29
C ASP A 42 -13.78 -13.06 3.62
N ARG A 43 -13.30 -13.83 4.61
CA ARG A 43 -12.92 -13.33 5.92
C ARG A 43 -11.50 -12.76 5.88
N PRO A 44 -11.33 -11.43 6.04
CA PRO A 44 -10.03 -10.76 5.87
C PRO A 44 -8.95 -11.35 6.78
N GLU A 45 -9.30 -11.72 8.01
CA GLU A 45 -8.36 -12.29 8.99
C GLU A 45 -7.84 -13.68 8.58
N ARG A 46 -8.65 -14.48 7.86
CA ARG A 46 -8.21 -15.78 7.33
C ARG A 46 -7.29 -15.63 6.14
N ILE A 47 -7.57 -14.64 5.29
CA ILE A 47 -6.73 -14.30 4.14
C ILE A 47 -5.37 -13.81 4.64
N ALA A 48 -5.35 -12.93 5.63
CA ALA A 48 -4.12 -12.42 6.23
C ALA A 48 -3.28 -13.54 6.86
N GLU A 49 -3.90 -14.42 7.67
CA GLU A 49 -3.23 -15.61 8.26
C GLU A 49 -2.53 -16.45 7.19
N HIS A 50 -3.23 -16.71 6.06
CA HIS A 50 -2.67 -17.51 4.96
C HIS A 50 -1.38 -16.88 4.40
N PHE A 51 -1.40 -15.59 4.04
CA PHE A 51 -0.22 -14.94 3.48
C PHE A 51 0.93 -14.80 4.50
N VAL A 52 0.61 -14.60 5.79
CA VAL A 52 1.61 -14.58 6.85
C VAL A 52 2.30 -15.95 7.00
N GLN A 53 1.56 -17.05 6.91
CA GLN A 53 2.13 -18.42 6.90
C GLN A 53 3.05 -18.65 5.70
N LEU A 54 2.82 -17.97 4.58
CA LEU A 54 3.69 -17.98 3.41
C LEU A 54 4.86 -16.99 3.51
N GLY A 55 5.00 -16.27 4.62
CA GLY A 55 6.11 -15.36 4.91
C GLY A 55 5.90 -13.92 4.39
N ALA A 56 4.67 -13.46 4.28
CA ALA A 56 4.40 -12.06 3.95
C ALA A 56 5.02 -11.11 4.99
N PRO A 57 5.82 -10.10 4.58
CA PRO A 57 6.50 -9.20 5.51
C PRO A 57 5.58 -8.10 6.05
N LEU A 58 4.47 -7.85 5.37
CA LEU A 58 3.47 -6.83 5.65
C LEU A 58 2.15 -7.24 5.01
N ILE A 59 1.03 -6.94 5.63
CA ILE A 59 -0.31 -7.04 5.02
C ILE A 59 -0.84 -5.63 4.76
N HIS A 60 -1.24 -5.35 3.53
CA HIS A 60 -1.92 -4.12 3.16
C HIS A 60 -3.43 -4.32 3.20
N VAL A 61 -4.14 -3.44 3.90
CA VAL A 61 -5.60 -3.48 3.99
C VAL A 61 -6.14 -2.18 3.41
N VAL A 62 -7.11 -2.29 2.50
CA VAL A 62 -7.82 -1.13 1.95
C VAL A 62 -9.24 -1.11 2.49
N ASP A 63 -9.57 -0.10 3.30
CA ASP A 63 -10.94 0.15 3.77
C ASP A 63 -11.72 0.92 2.69
N PHE A 64 -12.45 0.21 1.85
CA PHE A 64 -13.24 0.81 0.77
C PHE A 64 -14.39 1.66 1.27
N ASP A 65 -15.02 1.28 2.37
CA ASP A 65 -16.07 2.09 2.99
C ASP A 65 -15.48 3.34 3.62
N GLY A 66 -14.31 3.21 4.26
CA GLY A 66 -13.54 4.31 4.82
C GLY A 66 -13.10 5.30 3.74
N ALA A 67 -12.62 4.83 2.61
CA ALA A 67 -12.24 5.68 1.48
C ALA A 67 -13.42 6.52 0.94
N ARG A 68 -14.63 5.95 0.91
CA ARG A 68 -15.83 6.67 0.48
C ARG A 68 -16.34 7.66 1.55
N ARG A 69 -16.15 7.33 2.82
CA ARG A 69 -16.66 8.13 3.94
C ARG A 69 -15.70 9.24 4.39
N GLY A 70 -14.41 9.12 4.07
CA GLY A 70 -13.35 10.00 4.56
C GLY A 70 -12.94 9.72 6.02
N ALA A 71 -13.30 8.56 6.56
CA ALA A 71 -12.91 8.10 7.91
C ALA A 71 -12.91 6.57 7.96
N PRO A 72 -12.05 5.91 8.76
CA PRO A 72 -12.03 4.46 8.89
C PRO A 72 -13.40 3.91 9.30
N VAL A 73 -13.86 2.87 8.59
CA VAL A 73 -15.17 2.23 8.82
C VAL A 73 -15.01 0.77 9.26
N ASN A 74 -14.10 0.03 8.61
CA ASN A 74 -13.94 -1.40 8.84
C ASN A 74 -12.91 -1.71 9.95
N THR A 75 -12.91 -0.92 11.04
CA THR A 75 -11.98 -1.06 12.17
C THR A 75 -12.09 -2.41 12.88
N ASP A 76 -13.30 -3.00 12.94
CA ASP A 76 -13.51 -4.32 13.53
C ASP A 76 -12.82 -5.43 12.70
N ALA A 77 -12.89 -5.33 11.37
CA ALA A 77 -12.19 -6.26 10.48
C ALA A 77 -10.67 -6.10 10.61
N LEU A 78 -10.16 -4.86 10.71
CA LEU A 78 -8.74 -4.60 10.97
C LEU A 78 -8.31 -5.19 12.32
N GLY A 79 -9.08 -4.98 13.38
CA GLY A 79 -8.83 -5.56 14.70
C GLY A 79 -8.86 -7.08 14.70
N ALA A 80 -9.77 -7.70 13.94
CA ALA A 80 -9.82 -9.14 13.76
C ALA A 80 -8.58 -9.71 13.06
N ILE A 81 -8.02 -8.97 12.08
CA ILE A 81 -6.74 -9.31 11.45
C ILE A 81 -5.62 -9.19 12.50
N ALA A 82 -5.49 -8.03 13.15
CA ALA A 82 -4.43 -7.73 14.11
C ALA A 82 -4.38 -8.74 15.28
N ALA A 83 -5.54 -9.26 15.71
CA ALA A 83 -5.61 -10.26 16.76
C ALA A 83 -5.07 -11.65 16.36
N ARG A 84 -4.86 -11.90 15.06
CA ARG A 84 -4.46 -13.22 14.53
C ARG A 84 -3.06 -13.29 13.98
N ILE A 85 -2.46 -12.16 13.65
CA ILE A 85 -1.13 -12.10 13.05
C ILE A 85 -0.22 -11.17 13.84
N ALA A 86 1.06 -11.50 13.88
CA ALA A 86 2.10 -10.62 14.44
C ALA A 86 2.76 -9.74 13.36
N THR A 87 2.48 -10.03 12.08
CA THR A 87 2.99 -9.28 10.93
C THR A 87 2.41 -7.87 10.91
N PRO A 88 3.21 -6.85 10.61
CA PRO A 88 2.74 -5.48 10.50
C PRO A 88 1.56 -5.31 9.54
N LEU A 89 0.63 -4.39 9.89
CA LEU A 89 -0.53 -4.04 9.08
C LEU A 89 -0.39 -2.62 8.53
N GLN A 90 -0.62 -2.43 7.25
CA GLN A 90 -0.74 -1.12 6.60
C GLN A 90 -2.19 -0.88 6.21
N LEU A 91 -2.81 0.19 6.73
CA LEU A 91 -4.18 0.57 6.39
C LEU A 91 -4.20 1.74 5.42
N ALA A 92 -4.96 1.62 4.34
CA ALA A 92 -5.39 2.69 3.45
C ALA A 92 -6.91 2.82 3.45
N GLY A 93 -7.40 4.02 3.12
CA GLY A 93 -8.84 4.29 3.03
C GLY A 93 -9.42 5.05 4.23
N GLY A 94 -9.66 6.34 4.04
CA GLY A 94 -10.26 7.24 5.03
C GLY A 94 -9.33 7.66 6.17
N VAL A 95 -8.02 7.56 6.02
CA VAL A 95 -7.03 7.90 7.09
C VAL A 95 -6.34 9.24 6.82
N ASP A 96 -7.12 10.27 6.48
CA ASP A 96 -6.62 11.56 6.01
C ASP A 96 -6.62 12.67 7.09
N THR A 97 -6.85 12.31 8.36
CA THR A 97 -6.76 13.25 9.50
C THR A 97 -5.98 12.63 10.66
N PRO A 98 -5.40 13.43 11.57
CA PRO A 98 -4.74 12.92 12.78
C PRO A 98 -5.63 11.97 13.60
N GLU A 99 -6.91 12.29 13.75
CA GLU A 99 -7.88 11.49 14.50
C GLU A 99 -8.13 10.14 13.82
N ALA A 100 -8.27 10.12 12.49
CA ALA A 100 -8.42 8.91 11.70
C ALA A 100 -7.17 8.02 11.77
N ILE A 101 -5.98 8.63 11.78
CA ILE A 101 -4.70 7.93 11.98
C ILE A 101 -4.65 7.26 13.37
N GLN A 102 -5.01 7.97 14.43
CA GLN A 102 -5.05 7.42 15.78
C GLN A 102 -6.07 6.28 15.91
N LEU A 103 -7.24 6.42 15.28
CA LEU A 103 -8.25 5.37 15.22
C LEU A 103 -7.73 4.12 14.50
N ALA A 104 -7.02 4.30 13.38
CA ALA A 104 -6.39 3.20 12.64
C ALA A 104 -5.35 2.45 13.49
N PHE A 105 -4.50 3.19 14.22
CA PHE A 105 -3.50 2.58 15.12
C PHE A 105 -4.17 1.86 16.30
N ALA A 106 -5.22 2.44 16.88
CA ALA A 106 -5.99 1.78 17.95
C ALA A 106 -6.66 0.49 17.46
N ALA A 107 -7.04 0.41 16.19
CA ALA A 107 -7.59 -0.79 15.56
C ALA A 107 -6.52 -1.82 15.15
N GLY A 108 -5.22 -1.53 15.34
CA GLY A 108 -4.13 -2.48 15.11
C GLY A 108 -3.28 -2.22 13.86
N ALA A 109 -3.50 -1.14 13.13
CA ALA A 109 -2.57 -0.74 12.07
C ALA A 109 -1.22 -0.38 12.67
N THR A 110 -0.14 -0.71 11.96
CA THR A 110 1.23 -0.28 12.30
C THR A 110 1.71 0.82 11.36
N ARG A 111 1.07 0.96 10.19
CA ARG A 111 1.37 1.96 9.17
C ARG A 111 0.07 2.40 8.50
N VAL A 112 -0.01 3.65 8.13
CA VAL A 112 -1.17 4.22 7.44
C VAL A 112 -0.76 4.82 6.11
N VAL A 113 -1.68 4.75 5.14
CA VAL A 113 -1.54 5.39 3.82
C VAL A 113 -2.62 6.45 3.70
N THR A 114 -2.20 7.70 3.80
CA THR A 114 -3.08 8.87 3.57
C THR A 114 -3.23 9.13 2.07
N SER A 115 -4.28 9.84 1.69
CA SER A 115 -4.51 10.19 0.30
C SER A 115 -3.76 11.46 -0.12
N LEU A 116 -3.84 11.75 -1.42
CA LEU A 116 -3.27 12.97 -2.02
C LEU A 116 -3.84 14.26 -1.43
N VAL A 117 -5.05 14.23 -0.85
CA VAL A 117 -5.67 15.37 -0.17
C VAL A 117 -4.78 15.89 0.96
N VAL A 118 -4.16 15.00 1.74
CA VAL A 118 -3.21 15.37 2.79
C VAL A 118 -1.96 16.04 2.23
N ALA A 119 -1.51 15.61 1.06
CA ALA A 119 -0.32 16.16 0.41
C ALA A 119 -0.49 17.59 -0.11
N ASP A 120 -1.71 18.00 -0.44
CA ASP A 120 -2.01 19.31 -1.00
C ASP A 120 -2.14 20.42 0.06
N ASP A 121 -2.43 20.06 1.31
CA ASP A 121 -2.51 20.99 2.43
C ASP A 121 -1.34 20.84 3.41
N ALA A 122 -0.52 21.88 3.52
CA ALA A 122 0.70 21.84 4.34
C ALA A 122 0.44 21.71 5.84
N GLU A 123 -0.68 22.22 6.34
CA GLU A 123 -1.05 22.14 7.74
C GLU A 123 -1.55 20.74 8.07
N THR A 124 -2.42 20.19 7.26
CA THR A 124 -2.91 18.80 7.36
C THR A 124 -1.76 17.81 7.27
N LEU A 125 -0.84 17.98 6.30
CA LEU A 125 0.33 17.13 6.17
C LEU A 125 1.19 17.14 7.44
N ARG A 126 1.47 18.33 7.98
CA ARG A 126 2.26 18.47 9.22
C ARG A 126 1.58 17.81 10.40
N ALA A 127 0.25 17.98 10.53
CA ALA A 127 -0.54 17.35 11.59
C ALA A 127 -0.55 15.81 11.46
N CYS A 128 -0.73 15.27 10.27
CA CYS A 128 -0.68 13.83 10.00
C CYS A 128 0.73 13.25 10.25
N LEU A 129 1.79 13.96 9.85
CA LEU A 129 3.16 13.56 10.15
C LEU A 129 3.44 13.57 11.67
N ALA A 130 2.91 14.56 12.40
CA ALA A 130 3.03 14.59 13.85
C ALA A 130 2.29 13.41 14.53
N ALA A 131 1.15 12.98 13.96
CA ALA A 131 0.36 11.86 14.48
C ALA A 131 0.96 10.48 14.16
N ALA A 132 1.54 10.30 12.97
CA ALA A 132 2.01 9.00 12.48
C ALA A 132 3.54 8.87 12.46
N GLY A 133 4.27 9.97 12.40
CA GLY A 133 5.73 9.95 12.24
C GLY A 133 6.18 9.16 11.02
N ASP A 134 7.18 8.32 11.20
CA ASP A 134 7.72 7.44 10.15
C ASP A 134 6.73 6.35 9.66
N TRP A 135 5.59 6.21 10.31
CA TRP A 135 4.57 5.24 9.94
C TRP A 135 3.55 5.78 8.94
N LEU A 136 3.71 7.04 8.49
CA LEU A 136 2.92 7.63 7.43
C LEU A 136 3.49 7.24 6.05
N ALA A 137 2.61 6.83 5.16
CA ALA A 137 2.84 6.79 3.72
C ALA A 137 1.82 7.69 3.02
N ILE A 138 2.16 8.22 1.85
CA ILE A 138 1.20 8.92 0.99
C ILE A 138 0.91 8.04 -0.22
N GLY A 139 -0.39 7.77 -0.44
CA GLY A 139 -0.90 7.07 -1.61
C GLY A 139 -1.32 8.06 -2.69
N LEU A 140 -0.92 7.78 -3.92
CA LEU A 140 -1.32 8.56 -5.08
C LEU A 140 -1.39 7.70 -6.34
N ASP A 141 -2.24 8.11 -7.27
CA ASP A 141 -2.29 7.52 -8.59
C ASP A 141 -1.16 8.14 -9.43
N ALA A 142 -0.24 7.30 -9.91
CA ALA A 142 0.95 7.76 -10.63
C ALA A 142 0.64 8.23 -12.07
N ARG A 143 -0.57 7.97 -12.58
CA ARG A 143 -0.95 8.39 -13.94
C ARG A 143 -1.03 9.90 -14.07
N PRO A 144 -0.37 10.48 -15.08
CA PRO A 144 -0.29 11.95 -15.25
C PRO A 144 -1.66 12.62 -15.36
N ASP A 145 -2.62 11.99 -16.06
CA ASP A 145 -3.98 12.50 -16.23
C ASP A 145 -4.73 12.58 -14.89
N ARG A 146 -4.53 11.62 -14.00
CA ARG A 146 -5.12 11.59 -12.66
C ARG A 146 -4.51 12.63 -11.74
N LEU A 147 -3.20 12.77 -11.80
CA LEU A 147 -2.49 13.79 -11.04
C LEU A 147 -2.90 15.20 -11.51
N ALA A 148 -3.02 15.41 -12.83
CA ALA A 148 -3.48 16.66 -13.40
C ALA A 148 -4.95 16.97 -13.09
N ALA A 149 -5.81 15.96 -13.00
CA ALA A 149 -7.24 16.13 -12.71
C ALA A 149 -7.56 16.32 -11.21
N PHE A 150 -6.59 16.14 -10.31
CA PHE A 150 -6.79 16.40 -8.89
C PHE A 150 -7.06 17.89 -8.65
N PRO A 151 -8.03 18.27 -7.81
CA PRO A 151 -8.39 19.66 -7.55
C PRO A 151 -7.37 20.37 -6.64
N TRP A 152 -6.19 20.65 -7.16
CA TRP A 152 -5.11 21.28 -6.42
C TRP A 152 -5.47 22.67 -5.90
N HIS A 153 -5.07 22.99 -4.67
CA HIS A 153 -5.12 24.35 -4.12
C HIS A 153 -3.96 25.25 -4.58
N ARG A 154 -3.18 24.81 -5.56
CA ARG A 154 -2.02 25.53 -6.15
C ARG A 154 -2.31 25.93 -7.59
N ALA A 155 -1.54 26.90 -8.11
CA ALA A 155 -1.78 27.52 -9.42
C ALA A 155 -1.68 26.54 -10.61
N ALA A 156 -0.90 25.45 -10.48
CA ALA A 156 -0.76 24.41 -11.50
C ALA A 156 -0.53 23.04 -10.85
N PRO A 157 -1.00 21.95 -11.50
CA PRO A 157 -0.67 20.60 -11.07
C PRO A 157 0.85 20.37 -11.07
N PRO A 158 1.43 19.76 -10.01
CA PRO A 158 2.83 19.39 -10.02
C PRO A 158 3.06 18.16 -10.91
N THR A 159 4.29 18.00 -11.39
CA THR A 159 4.71 16.69 -11.91
C THR A 159 4.84 15.70 -10.76
N LEU A 160 4.78 14.40 -11.04
CA LEU A 160 4.99 13.37 -10.03
C LEU A 160 6.36 13.55 -9.33
N ARG A 161 7.39 13.85 -10.10
CA ARG A 161 8.75 14.14 -9.61
C ARG A 161 8.80 15.30 -8.63
N ASP A 162 8.22 16.44 -8.98
CA ASP A 162 8.23 17.63 -8.14
C ASP A 162 7.43 17.40 -6.86
N LEU A 163 6.30 16.70 -6.97
CA LEU A 163 5.46 16.36 -5.84
C LEU A 163 6.19 15.47 -4.83
N LEU A 164 6.78 14.36 -5.29
CA LEU A 164 7.49 13.44 -4.39
C LEU A 164 8.71 14.13 -3.76
N SER A 165 9.44 14.95 -4.51
CA SER A 165 10.60 15.70 -3.99
C SER A 165 10.18 16.70 -2.91
N ASP A 166 9.11 17.45 -3.14
CA ASP A 166 8.56 18.41 -2.16
C ASP A 166 8.11 17.68 -0.88
N LEU A 167 7.35 16.61 -1.02
CA LEU A 167 6.83 15.83 0.11
C LEU A 167 7.96 15.14 0.91
N ALA A 168 8.97 14.59 0.23
CA ALA A 168 10.14 14.02 0.87
C ALA A 168 10.94 15.09 1.64
N GLY A 169 11.06 16.29 1.07
CA GLY A 169 11.65 17.46 1.73
C GLY A 169 10.89 17.89 2.99
N ARG A 170 9.59 17.65 3.04
CA ARG A 170 8.72 17.92 4.21
C ARG A 170 8.71 16.77 5.24
N GLY A 171 9.43 15.68 5.00
CA GLY A 171 9.58 14.57 5.94
C GLY A 171 8.80 13.32 5.62
N VAL A 172 8.10 13.25 4.49
CA VAL A 172 7.47 12.00 4.01
C VAL A 172 8.57 11.01 3.61
N ARG A 173 8.53 9.80 4.15
CA ARG A 173 9.55 8.76 3.91
C ARG A 173 9.02 7.56 3.14
N ARG A 174 7.74 7.59 2.73
CA ARG A 174 7.13 6.46 2.02
C ARG A 174 5.99 6.90 1.12
N PHE A 175 5.97 6.34 -0.10
CA PHE A 175 4.92 6.58 -1.08
C PHE A 175 4.36 5.25 -1.59
N VAL A 176 3.05 5.20 -1.83
CA VAL A 176 2.36 4.12 -2.53
C VAL A 176 1.89 4.66 -3.86
N LEU A 177 2.52 4.21 -4.95
CA LEU A 177 2.25 4.64 -6.31
C LEU A 177 1.28 3.67 -6.96
N GLY A 178 0.04 4.10 -7.13
CA GLY A 178 -1.02 3.32 -7.77
C GLY A 178 -0.93 3.37 -9.30
N HIS A 179 -1.28 2.26 -9.97
CA HIS A 179 -1.43 2.15 -11.43
C HIS A 179 -0.18 2.52 -12.26
N ALA A 180 0.99 2.31 -11.72
CA ALA A 180 2.27 2.65 -12.33
C ALA A 180 2.88 1.44 -13.03
N THR A 181 2.26 0.91 -14.09
CA THR A 181 2.61 -0.37 -14.73
C THR A 181 2.87 -0.31 -16.23
N GLY A 182 2.59 0.82 -16.88
CA GLY A 182 3.01 1.07 -18.25
C GLY A 182 4.54 1.26 -18.36
N GLU A 183 5.10 1.15 -19.56
CA GLU A 183 6.54 1.31 -19.78
C GLU A 183 7.05 2.69 -19.34
N SER A 184 6.29 3.74 -19.62
CA SER A 184 6.64 5.12 -19.23
C SER A 184 6.63 5.30 -17.72
N GLU A 185 5.62 4.77 -17.03
CA GLU A 185 5.50 4.85 -15.58
C GLU A 185 6.60 4.03 -14.88
N ILE A 186 6.93 2.85 -15.38
CA ILE A 186 8.05 2.04 -14.87
C ILE A 186 9.38 2.78 -15.02
N ALA A 187 9.63 3.41 -16.18
CA ALA A 187 10.85 4.20 -16.40
C ALA A 187 10.90 5.42 -15.46
N GLU A 188 9.77 6.06 -15.20
CA GLU A 188 9.67 7.18 -14.27
C GLU A 188 9.94 6.73 -12.84
N ILE A 189 9.35 5.60 -12.38
CA ILE A 189 9.62 5.02 -11.06
C ILE A 189 11.11 4.77 -10.86
N ALA A 190 11.78 4.15 -11.82
CA ALA A 190 13.23 3.91 -11.75
C ALA A 190 14.05 5.21 -11.61
N GLY A 191 13.58 6.30 -12.21
CA GLY A 191 14.14 7.65 -12.02
C GLY A 191 13.89 8.19 -10.61
N LEU A 192 12.67 8.03 -10.11
CA LEU A 192 12.25 8.51 -8.79
C LEU A 192 12.96 7.79 -7.65
N VAL A 193 13.11 6.46 -7.75
CA VAL A 193 13.83 5.64 -6.75
C VAL A 193 15.25 6.17 -6.50
N ARG A 194 15.94 6.59 -7.57
CA ARG A 194 17.31 7.13 -7.48
C ARG A 194 17.37 8.57 -6.94
N MET A 195 16.27 9.30 -7.02
CA MET A 195 16.28 10.74 -6.73
C MET A 195 15.67 11.08 -5.38
N VAL A 196 14.66 10.34 -4.94
CA VAL A 196 13.88 10.66 -3.73
C VAL A 196 14.36 9.79 -2.57
N ASP A 197 14.76 10.42 -1.47
CA ASP A 197 15.13 9.72 -0.22
C ASP A 197 13.87 9.23 0.51
N ALA A 198 13.17 8.27 -0.11
CA ALA A 198 11.95 7.66 0.41
C ALA A 198 11.75 6.26 -0.16
N GLU A 199 11.01 5.42 0.56
CA GLU A 199 10.57 4.11 0.07
C GLU A 199 9.43 4.29 -0.94
N LEU A 200 9.58 3.75 -2.15
CA LEU A 200 8.52 3.72 -3.15
C LEU A 200 7.93 2.31 -3.21
N LEU A 201 6.62 2.20 -2.98
CA LEU A 201 5.84 0.98 -3.13
C LEU A 201 4.95 1.11 -4.37
N VAL A 202 4.96 0.11 -5.24
CA VAL A 202 4.11 0.08 -6.44
C VAL A 202 2.85 -0.72 -6.15
N ALA A 203 1.68 -0.19 -6.49
CA ALA A 203 0.38 -0.80 -6.23
C ALA A 203 -0.52 -0.78 -7.48
N GLY A 204 -1.27 -1.86 -7.68
CA GLY A 204 -2.29 -1.95 -8.74
C GLY A 204 -1.73 -2.11 -10.15
N GLY A 205 -2.46 -2.84 -10.98
CA GLY A 205 -2.14 -3.06 -12.40
C GLY A 205 -1.08 -4.13 -12.69
N VAL A 206 -0.42 -4.68 -11.69
CA VAL A 206 0.50 -5.81 -11.87
C VAL A 206 -0.31 -7.11 -11.77
N GLY A 207 -0.42 -7.82 -12.89
CA GLY A 207 -1.24 -9.03 -13.01
C GLY A 207 -0.47 -10.30 -13.36
N ASP A 208 0.84 -10.20 -13.59
CA ASP A 208 1.69 -11.32 -14.02
C ASP A 208 3.12 -11.22 -13.48
N VAL A 209 3.86 -12.31 -13.63
CA VAL A 209 5.26 -12.45 -13.18
C VAL A 209 6.18 -11.45 -13.86
N GLU A 210 5.93 -11.13 -15.13
CA GLU A 210 6.77 -10.20 -15.88
C GLU A 210 6.58 -8.75 -15.37
N GLY A 211 5.35 -8.38 -15.00
CA GLY A 211 5.09 -7.11 -14.33
C GLY A 211 5.82 -6.99 -13.00
N ILE A 212 5.88 -8.08 -12.21
CA ILE A 212 6.65 -8.10 -10.96
C ILE A 212 8.14 -7.85 -11.23
N ARG A 213 8.72 -8.53 -12.22
CA ARG A 213 10.13 -8.34 -12.61
C ARG A 213 10.41 -6.91 -13.05
N ARG A 214 9.52 -6.32 -13.87
CA ARG A 214 9.67 -4.92 -14.28
C ARG A 214 9.69 -3.97 -13.09
N VAL A 215 8.81 -4.17 -12.09
CA VAL A 215 8.83 -3.37 -10.85
C VAL A 215 10.11 -3.61 -10.06
N ARG A 216 10.55 -4.86 -9.91
CA ARG A 216 11.83 -5.20 -9.25
C ARG A 216 13.00 -4.43 -9.87
N ASP A 217 13.08 -4.42 -11.19
CA ASP A 217 14.19 -3.81 -11.93
C ASP A 217 14.23 -2.28 -11.81
N THR A 218 13.16 -1.65 -11.28
CA THR A 218 13.17 -0.22 -10.92
C THR A 218 13.94 0.07 -9.65
N GLY A 219 14.12 -0.91 -8.76
CA GLY A 219 14.66 -0.73 -7.41
C GLY A 219 13.62 -0.22 -6.41
N ALA A 220 12.32 -0.30 -6.72
CA ALA A 220 11.24 0.01 -5.75
C ALA A 220 11.37 -0.87 -4.50
N ALA A 221 10.96 -0.34 -3.33
CA ALA A 221 11.07 -1.04 -2.06
C ALA A 221 10.07 -2.20 -1.92
N GLY A 222 8.95 -2.15 -2.66
CA GLY A 222 7.94 -3.20 -2.60
C GLY A 222 6.87 -3.07 -3.67
N ILE A 223 6.13 -4.17 -3.83
CA ILE A 223 4.98 -4.29 -4.71
C ILE A 223 3.77 -4.77 -3.91
N ILE A 224 2.66 -4.06 -4.05
CA ILE A 224 1.39 -4.38 -3.38
C ILE A 224 0.49 -5.09 -4.38
N LEU A 225 0.17 -6.35 -4.10
CA LEU A 225 -0.61 -7.23 -4.96
C LEU A 225 -1.93 -7.63 -4.26
N GLY A 226 -3.05 -7.26 -4.83
CA GLY A 226 -4.40 -7.63 -4.35
C GLY A 226 -5.02 -8.69 -5.24
N GLU A 227 -5.75 -8.27 -6.26
CA GLU A 227 -6.53 -9.13 -7.14
C GLU A 227 -5.72 -10.29 -7.73
N ALA A 228 -4.50 -10.05 -8.20
CA ALA A 228 -3.67 -11.08 -8.80
C ALA A 228 -3.37 -12.26 -7.85
N LEU A 229 -3.18 -11.98 -6.56
CA LEU A 229 -2.98 -13.01 -5.53
C LEU A 229 -4.30 -13.64 -5.09
N LEU A 230 -5.32 -12.82 -4.84
CA LEU A 230 -6.60 -13.30 -4.30
C LEU A 230 -7.42 -14.11 -5.31
N SER A 231 -7.31 -13.79 -6.60
CA SER A 231 -7.92 -14.57 -7.69
C SER A 231 -7.16 -15.84 -8.04
N GLY A 232 -5.90 -15.98 -7.55
CA GLY A 232 -5.01 -17.07 -7.90
C GLY A 232 -4.36 -16.93 -9.28
N ALA A 233 -4.43 -15.75 -9.89
CA ALA A 233 -3.73 -15.48 -11.17
C ALA A 233 -2.20 -15.60 -10.99
N ILE A 234 -1.70 -15.25 -9.81
CA ILE A 234 -0.29 -15.42 -9.42
C ILE A 234 -0.27 -16.11 -8.05
N ASP A 235 0.52 -17.17 -7.93
CA ASP A 235 0.83 -17.77 -6.64
C ASP A 235 1.80 -16.88 -5.85
N TYR A 236 1.65 -16.80 -4.52
CA TYR A 236 2.44 -15.89 -3.69
C TYR A 236 3.93 -16.25 -3.67
N GLN A 237 4.29 -17.53 -3.66
CA GLN A 237 5.70 -17.95 -3.70
C GLN A 237 6.33 -17.62 -5.05
N THR A 238 5.59 -17.86 -6.15
CA THR A 238 5.99 -17.44 -7.50
C THR A 238 6.20 -15.93 -7.58
N ALA A 239 5.31 -15.13 -6.96
CA ALA A 239 5.48 -13.68 -6.91
C ALA A 239 6.76 -13.27 -6.16
N ARG A 240 7.06 -13.93 -5.02
CA ARG A 240 8.28 -13.67 -4.25
C ARG A 240 9.54 -14.03 -5.02
N GLU A 241 9.55 -15.17 -5.72
CA GLU A 241 10.68 -15.58 -6.56
C GLU A 241 10.93 -14.60 -7.71
N ALA A 242 9.85 -14.04 -8.29
CA ALA A 242 9.97 -13.04 -9.35
C ALA A 242 10.49 -11.68 -8.84
N ALA A 243 10.24 -11.37 -7.56
CA ALA A 243 10.65 -10.14 -6.90
C ALA A 243 12.09 -10.23 -6.31
N ALA A 244 12.64 -11.42 -6.22
CA ALA A 244 14.02 -11.66 -5.80
C ALA A 244 15.01 -11.39 -6.95
#